data_3ab89813121d928031741cc782715713
#
_entry.id   3ab89813121d928031741cc782715713
#
_cell.length_a   1.000
_cell.length_b   1.000
_cell.length_c   1.000
_cell.angle_alpha   90.00
_cell.angle_beta   90.00
_cell.angle_gamma   90.00
#
_symmetry.space_group_name_H-M   'P 1'
#
loop_
_entity.id
_entity.type
_entity.pdbx_description
1 polymer ?
#
loop_
_entity_poly.entity_id
_entity_poly.type
_entity_poly.pdbx_seq_one_letter_code
_entity_poly.pdbx_strand_id
1 'polypeptide(L)'
;MKILFITSTRIGDAVLSSGLLNYLAGVYPQARFTIACGPAAAPLFATFPALERLIAMPKEKRSGHWLKLWLACFGTIWDMVVDLRRSAISWLLLTKERRVLKLSKAKIHRLRLLADLFALPDPPAPRLWTSPEAEATAERLLPADGQPILALGPTANWTAKTWRGENFVELAKRLTAPGGL
;
A
#
# COMPACT_ATOMS: atom_id res chain seq x y z
N MET A 1 20.67 5.99 6.15
CA MET A 1 19.51 6.91 6.13
C MET A 1 18.31 6.18 6.72
N LYS A 2 17.56 6.82 7.66
CA LYS A 2 16.36 6.24 8.29
C LYS A 2 15.12 6.98 7.83
N ILE A 3 14.18 6.25 7.23
CA ILE A 3 12.94 6.82 6.71
C ILE A 3 11.75 6.20 7.44
N LEU A 4 10.89 7.04 8.03
CA LEU A 4 9.60 6.63 8.55
C LEU A 4 8.52 6.88 7.49
N PHE A 5 7.81 5.82 7.08
CA PHE A 5 6.75 5.87 6.08
C PHE A 5 5.41 5.50 6.72
N ILE A 6 4.56 6.50 6.97
CA ILE A 6 3.24 6.32 7.59
C ILE A 6 2.18 6.26 6.49
N THR A 7 1.59 5.08 6.29
CA THR A 7 0.60 4.85 5.23
C THR A 7 -0.76 4.38 5.74
N SER A 8 -1.63 3.95 4.86
CA SER A 8 -3.04 3.71 5.13
C SER A 8 -3.32 2.44 5.94
N THR A 9 -4.49 2.42 6.58
CA THR A 9 -5.08 1.22 7.16
C THR A 9 -5.89 0.40 6.15
N ARG A 10 -6.24 1.00 5.00
CA ARG A 10 -7.00 0.35 3.93
C ARG A 10 -6.04 -0.25 2.92
N ILE A 11 -6.29 -1.49 2.51
CA ILE A 11 -5.45 -2.22 1.55
C ILE A 11 -5.27 -1.45 0.24
N GLY A 12 -6.35 -0.97 -0.38
CA GLY A 12 -6.28 -0.24 -1.65
C GLY A 12 -5.41 1.01 -1.59
N ASP A 13 -5.57 1.85 -0.55
CA ASP A 13 -4.73 3.04 -0.37
C ASP A 13 -3.26 2.67 -0.07
N ALA A 14 -3.02 1.55 0.62
CA ALA A 14 -1.68 1.04 0.89
C ALA A 14 -1.00 0.57 -0.40
N VAL A 15 -1.72 -0.17 -1.26
CA VAL A 15 -1.23 -0.57 -2.59
C VAL A 15 -0.88 0.66 -3.42
N LEU A 16 -1.76 1.68 -3.49
CA LEU A 16 -1.45 2.90 -4.23
C LEU A 16 -0.21 3.62 -3.70
N SER A 17 0.10 3.52 -2.40
CA SER A 17 1.29 4.15 -1.81
C SER A 17 2.58 3.36 -2.02
N SER A 18 2.51 2.08 -2.41
CA SER A 18 3.68 1.23 -2.62
C SER A 18 4.59 1.72 -3.77
N GLY A 19 4.01 2.37 -4.78
CA GLY A 19 4.78 2.99 -5.86
C GLY A 19 5.72 4.09 -5.35
N LEU A 20 5.21 4.96 -4.47
CA LEU A 20 6.04 5.99 -3.85
C LEU A 20 7.14 5.38 -2.95
N LEU A 21 6.81 4.33 -2.20
CA LEU A 21 7.78 3.61 -1.39
C LEU A 21 8.90 3.00 -2.25
N ASN A 22 8.53 2.37 -3.38
CA ASN A 22 9.49 1.83 -4.35
C ASN A 22 10.37 2.92 -4.97
N TYR A 23 9.77 4.05 -5.33
CA TYR A 23 10.52 5.22 -5.82
C TYR A 23 11.56 5.69 -4.81
N LEU A 24 11.17 5.87 -3.55
CA LEU A 24 12.08 6.30 -2.49
C LEU A 24 13.21 5.29 -2.24
N ALA A 25 12.93 4.00 -2.30
CA ALA A 25 13.97 2.98 -2.20
C ALA A 25 14.97 3.03 -3.36
N GLY A 26 14.53 3.36 -4.56
CA GLY A 26 15.39 3.58 -5.72
C GLY A 26 16.26 4.83 -5.60
N VAL A 27 15.70 5.94 -5.10
CA VAL A 27 16.45 7.21 -4.90
C VAL A 27 17.43 7.09 -3.74
N TYR A 28 17.07 6.34 -2.71
CA TYR A 28 17.87 6.15 -1.50
C TYR A 28 18.20 4.68 -1.24
N PRO A 29 19.05 4.04 -2.04
CA PRO A 29 19.27 2.58 -1.99
C PRO A 29 19.87 2.09 -0.65
N GLN A 30 20.52 2.98 0.10
CA GLN A 30 21.06 2.67 1.44
C GLN A 30 20.09 3.03 2.58
N ALA A 31 18.87 3.47 2.25
CA ALA A 31 17.91 3.82 3.29
C ALA A 31 17.30 2.56 3.92
N ARG A 32 17.00 2.67 5.22
CA ARG A 32 16.24 1.70 5.99
C ARG A 32 14.87 2.29 6.30
N PHE A 33 13.84 1.54 6.03
CA PHE A 33 12.46 1.99 6.15
C PHE A 33 11.77 1.38 7.36
N THR A 34 11.23 2.24 8.21
CA THR A 34 10.20 1.85 9.17
C THR A 34 8.85 2.19 8.55
N ILE A 35 8.00 1.18 8.36
CA ILE A 35 6.68 1.36 7.74
C ILE A 35 5.61 1.23 8.82
N ALA A 36 4.76 2.25 8.95
CA ALA A 36 3.62 2.26 9.85
C ALA A 36 2.32 2.22 9.04
N CYS A 37 1.50 1.16 9.22
CA CYS A 37 0.28 0.94 8.46
C CYS A 37 -0.79 0.21 9.30
N GLY A 38 -1.99 0.04 8.77
CA GLY A 38 -3.00 -0.80 9.44
C GLY A 38 -2.68 -2.29 9.34
N PRO A 39 -3.22 -3.12 10.26
CA PRO A 39 -2.95 -4.57 10.26
C PRO A 39 -3.28 -5.27 8.95
N ALA A 40 -4.39 -4.90 8.31
CA ALA A 40 -4.79 -5.49 7.02
C ALA A 40 -3.83 -5.14 5.86
N ALA A 41 -3.08 -4.06 5.97
CA ALA A 41 -2.11 -3.62 4.97
C ALA A 41 -0.68 -4.11 5.26
N ALA A 42 -0.39 -4.54 6.48
CA ALA A 42 0.95 -4.94 6.90
C ALA A 42 1.55 -6.06 6.03
N PRO A 43 0.81 -7.12 5.64
CA PRO A 43 1.35 -8.17 4.77
C PRO A 43 1.89 -7.65 3.42
N LEU A 44 1.34 -6.54 2.89
CA LEU A 44 1.79 -5.97 1.62
C LEU A 44 3.23 -5.43 1.66
N PHE A 45 3.73 -5.13 2.87
CA PHE A 45 5.04 -4.53 3.08
C PHE A 45 6.04 -5.48 3.76
N ALA A 46 5.59 -6.64 4.22
CA ALA A 46 6.43 -7.56 5.00
C ALA A 46 7.68 -8.03 4.24
N THR A 47 7.60 -8.13 2.92
CA THR A 47 8.68 -8.55 2.03
C THR A 47 9.38 -7.39 1.30
N PHE A 48 9.11 -6.15 1.72
CA PHE A 48 9.80 -4.99 1.14
C PHE A 48 11.30 -5.05 1.41
N PRO A 49 12.17 -5.01 0.37
CA PRO A 49 13.60 -5.31 0.51
C PRO A 49 14.38 -4.40 1.46
N ALA A 50 13.98 -3.13 1.56
CA ALA A 50 14.64 -2.15 2.44
C ALA A 50 13.91 -1.98 3.79
N LEU A 51 13.04 -2.92 4.16
CA LEU A 51 12.31 -2.89 5.41
C LEU A 51 13.26 -3.13 6.59
N GLU A 52 13.26 -2.20 7.55
CA GLU A 52 13.91 -2.36 8.85
C GLU A 52 12.90 -2.77 9.92
N ARG A 53 11.72 -2.12 9.90
CA ARG A 53 10.67 -2.36 10.89
C ARG A 53 9.28 -2.14 10.31
N LEU A 54 8.36 -3.05 10.61
CA LEU A 54 6.95 -2.92 10.27
C LEU A 54 6.13 -2.70 11.55
N ILE A 55 5.36 -1.60 11.60
CA ILE A 55 4.51 -1.24 12.73
C ILE A 55 3.06 -1.34 12.28
N ALA A 56 2.40 -2.43 12.65
CA ALA A 56 0.97 -2.58 12.46
C ALA A 56 0.22 -1.79 13.53
N MET A 57 -0.66 -0.86 13.08
CA MET A 57 -1.43 0.01 13.95
C MET A 57 -2.92 -0.39 13.95
N PRO A 58 -3.35 -1.32 14.82
CA PRO A 58 -4.76 -1.60 14.98
C PRO A 58 -5.48 -0.34 15.51
N LYS A 59 -6.67 -0.07 14.98
CA LYS A 59 -7.46 1.08 15.44
C LYS A 59 -7.87 0.90 16.89
N GLU A 60 -7.47 1.83 17.75
CA GLU A 60 -7.78 1.80 19.18
C GLU A 60 -8.71 2.94 19.59
N LYS A 61 -9.43 2.73 20.70
CA LYS A 61 -10.24 3.77 21.33
C LYS A 61 -9.36 4.99 21.68
N ARG A 62 -9.93 6.20 21.61
CA ARG A 62 -9.23 7.47 21.91
C ARG A 62 -7.92 7.66 21.14
N SER A 63 -7.79 7.04 19.96
CA SER A 63 -6.60 7.18 19.12
C SER A 63 -5.29 6.67 19.74
N GLY A 64 -5.36 5.75 20.70
CA GLY A 64 -4.18 5.20 21.41
C GLY A 64 -3.09 4.63 20.51
N HIS A 65 -3.47 4.10 19.33
CA HIS A 65 -2.52 3.62 18.33
C HIS A 65 -1.52 4.70 17.85
N TRP A 66 -1.91 5.98 17.87
CA TRP A 66 -0.99 7.07 17.53
C TRP A 66 0.04 7.31 18.63
N LEU A 67 -0.38 7.27 19.91
CA LEU A 67 0.56 7.37 21.02
C LEU A 67 1.57 6.21 21.00
N LYS A 68 1.11 4.99 20.72
CA LYS A 68 1.99 3.83 20.56
C LYS A 68 2.98 4.02 19.41
N LEU A 69 2.53 4.55 18.28
CA LEU A 69 3.42 4.87 17.17
C LEU A 69 4.46 5.91 17.58
N TRP A 70 4.03 6.97 18.26
CA TRP A 70 4.94 8.01 18.74
C TRP A 70 6.00 7.42 19.67
N LEU A 71 5.62 6.66 20.69
CA LEU A 71 6.54 5.99 21.61
C LEU A 71 7.50 5.04 20.87
N ALA A 72 7.01 4.33 19.87
CA ALA A 72 7.83 3.42 19.07
C ALA A 72 8.86 4.12 18.17
N CYS A 73 8.62 5.39 17.83
CA CYS A 73 9.47 6.21 16.96
C CYS A 73 10.23 7.31 17.72
N PHE A 74 9.85 7.56 18.97
CA PHE A 74 10.49 8.56 19.85
C PHE A 74 11.96 8.18 20.12
N GLY A 75 12.83 9.19 20.23
CA GLY A 75 14.26 8.97 20.46
C GLY A 75 15.06 8.64 19.18
N THR A 76 14.38 8.40 18.06
CA THR A 76 15.06 8.25 16.76
C THR A 76 15.09 9.59 16.04
N ILE A 77 16.28 9.99 15.57
CA ILE A 77 16.42 11.10 14.62
C ILE A 77 16.20 10.52 13.22
N TRP A 78 15.08 10.89 12.60
CA TRP A 78 14.74 10.45 11.27
C TRP A 78 15.39 11.34 10.22
N ASP A 79 15.94 10.74 9.17
CA ASP A 79 16.39 11.53 8.03
C ASP A 79 15.19 12.06 7.23
N MET A 80 14.13 11.24 7.11
CA MET A 80 12.89 11.65 6.47
C MET A 80 11.67 11.02 7.16
N VAL A 81 10.61 11.80 7.32
CA VAL A 81 9.28 11.31 7.72
C VAL A 81 8.29 11.59 6.57
N VAL A 82 7.74 10.53 6.01
CA VAL A 82 6.67 10.58 4.99
C VAL A 82 5.35 10.21 5.65
N ASP A 83 4.43 11.16 5.77
CA ASP A 83 3.13 10.93 6.42
C ASP A 83 1.98 11.11 5.43
N LEU A 84 1.45 9.99 4.95
CA LEU A 84 0.31 9.96 4.05
C LEU A 84 -1.04 9.99 4.78
N ARG A 85 -1.01 9.98 6.11
CA ARG A 85 -2.18 10.04 6.99
C ARG A 85 -2.43 11.42 7.58
N ARG A 86 -1.48 12.36 7.44
CA ARG A 86 -1.55 13.71 8.00
C ARG A 86 -1.76 13.67 9.52
N SER A 87 -1.01 12.83 10.17
CA SER A 87 -1.07 12.67 11.61
C SER A 87 -0.31 13.79 12.33
N ALA A 88 -0.74 14.13 13.54
CA ALA A 88 0.02 15.04 14.40
C ALA A 88 1.39 14.46 14.78
N ILE A 89 1.53 13.13 14.75
CA ILE A 89 2.76 12.41 15.14
C ILE A 89 3.94 12.83 14.29
N SER A 90 3.75 13.03 12.99
CA SER A 90 4.82 13.46 12.10
C SER A 90 5.46 14.80 12.54
N TRP A 91 4.72 15.65 13.26
CA TRP A 91 5.19 16.94 13.77
C TRP A 91 5.88 16.84 15.14
N LEU A 92 5.63 15.75 15.87
CA LEU A 92 6.19 15.48 17.20
C LEU A 92 7.48 14.64 17.15
N LEU A 93 7.91 14.23 15.96
CA LEU A 93 9.14 13.44 15.76
C LEU A 93 10.28 14.34 15.26
N LEU A 94 11.50 14.04 15.72
CA LEU A 94 12.71 14.69 15.24
C LEU A 94 13.05 14.17 13.84
N THR A 95 13.06 15.05 12.85
CA THR A 95 13.38 14.70 11.46
C THR A 95 14.06 15.83 10.73
N LYS A 96 14.98 15.49 9.82
CA LYS A 96 15.64 16.46 8.94
C LYS A 96 14.69 16.91 7.82
N GLU A 97 13.90 15.98 7.28
CA GLU A 97 12.94 16.24 6.22
C GLU A 97 11.56 15.68 6.58
N ARG A 98 10.52 16.45 6.28
CA ARG A 98 9.13 16.05 6.52
C ARG A 98 8.29 16.24 5.28
N ARG A 99 7.64 15.17 4.84
CA ARG A 99 6.71 15.15 3.72
C ARG A 99 5.34 14.69 4.20
N VAL A 100 4.42 15.62 4.33
CA VAL A 100 3.06 15.34 4.80
C VAL A 100 2.09 15.56 3.65
N LEU A 101 1.25 14.56 3.38
CA LEU A 101 0.26 14.64 2.31
C LEU A 101 -0.72 15.78 2.58
N LYS A 102 -0.85 16.70 1.62
CA LYS A 102 -1.78 17.83 1.72
C LYS A 102 -3.21 17.40 1.38
N LEU A 103 -4.18 18.07 2.01
CA LEU A 103 -5.58 17.99 1.58
C LEU A 103 -5.73 18.68 0.23
N SER A 104 -6.38 18.01 -0.69
CA SER A 104 -6.84 18.65 -1.93
C SER A 104 -8.37 18.70 -1.92
N LYS A 105 -8.94 19.86 -2.23
CA LYS A 105 -10.38 20.02 -2.50
C LYS A 105 -10.73 19.61 -3.93
N ALA A 106 -9.74 19.54 -4.82
CA ALA A 106 -9.93 19.10 -6.19
C ALA A 106 -10.06 17.57 -6.27
N LYS A 107 -10.83 17.09 -7.24
CA LYS A 107 -10.97 15.65 -7.54
C LYS A 107 -9.71 15.17 -8.28
N ILE A 108 -8.60 15.04 -7.55
CA ILE A 108 -7.32 14.59 -8.09
C ILE A 108 -7.14 13.11 -7.75
N HIS A 109 -6.66 12.32 -8.72
CA HIS A 109 -6.37 10.90 -8.51
C HIS A 109 -5.33 10.71 -7.40
N ARG A 110 -5.51 9.69 -6.58
CA ARG A 110 -4.64 9.45 -5.40
C ARG A 110 -3.16 9.35 -5.76
N LEU A 111 -2.82 8.68 -6.82
CA LEU A 111 -1.43 8.55 -7.27
C LEU A 111 -0.81 9.91 -7.61
N ARG A 112 -1.57 10.83 -8.23
CA ARG A 112 -1.08 12.18 -8.52
C ARG A 112 -0.77 12.95 -7.24
N LEU A 113 -1.65 12.88 -6.23
CA LEU A 113 -1.40 13.51 -4.93
C LEU A 113 -0.13 12.95 -4.24
N LEU A 114 0.16 11.66 -4.43
CA LEU A 114 1.38 11.05 -3.90
C LEU A 114 2.62 11.53 -4.67
N ALA A 115 2.53 11.65 -6.00
CA ALA A 115 3.60 12.19 -6.84
C ALA A 115 3.91 13.65 -6.49
N ASP A 116 2.88 14.49 -6.30
CA ASP A 116 3.02 15.91 -5.96
C ASP A 116 3.74 16.13 -4.63
N LEU A 117 3.70 15.16 -3.71
CA LEU A 117 4.43 15.22 -2.44
C LEU A 117 5.95 15.34 -2.62
N PHE A 118 6.46 14.82 -3.73
CA PHE A 118 7.87 14.85 -4.12
C PHE A 118 8.11 15.60 -5.43
N ALA A 119 7.13 16.37 -5.91
CA ALA A 119 7.17 17.11 -7.16
C ALA A 119 7.55 16.22 -8.38
N LEU A 120 7.06 14.98 -8.39
CA LEU A 120 7.34 14.04 -9.48
C LEU A 120 6.51 14.40 -10.71
N PRO A 121 7.09 14.38 -11.91
CA PRO A 121 6.36 14.64 -13.16
C PRO A 121 5.28 13.57 -13.38
N ASP A 122 5.62 12.31 -13.13
CA ASP A 122 4.74 11.16 -13.29
C ASP A 122 4.53 10.40 -11.98
N PRO A 123 3.30 9.94 -11.70
CA PRO A 123 3.03 9.11 -10.55
C PRO A 123 3.74 7.76 -10.65
N PRO A 124 4.52 7.37 -9.64
CA PRO A 124 5.17 6.06 -9.63
C PRO A 124 4.12 4.95 -9.55
N ALA A 125 4.24 3.96 -10.44
CA ALA A 125 3.34 2.81 -10.48
C ALA A 125 3.38 2.03 -9.16
N PRO A 126 2.23 1.57 -8.64
CA PRO A 126 2.19 0.67 -7.49
C PRO A 126 3.02 -0.58 -7.73
N ARG A 127 3.75 -1.00 -6.70
CA ARG A 127 4.54 -2.23 -6.70
C ARG A 127 4.30 -3.01 -5.42
N LEU A 128 4.12 -4.33 -5.56
CA LEU A 128 4.07 -5.26 -4.45
C LEU A 128 5.31 -6.15 -4.49
N TRP A 129 5.69 -6.63 -3.32
CA TRP A 129 6.79 -7.56 -3.13
C TRP A 129 6.20 -8.86 -2.60
N THR A 130 6.58 -9.95 -3.20
CA THR A 130 6.14 -11.31 -2.84
C THR A 130 7.29 -12.08 -2.22
N SER A 131 6.99 -13.02 -1.34
CA SER A 131 7.98 -13.97 -0.85
C SER A 131 8.00 -15.21 -1.74
N PRO A 132 9.11 -15.96 -1.76
CA PRO A 132 9.17 -17.24 -2.47
C PRO A 132 8.07 -18.23 -2.04
N GLU A 133 7.70 -18.20 -0.75
CA GLU A 133 6.62 -19.04 -0.22
C GLU A 133 5.24 -18.63 -0.74
N ALA A 134 5.01 -17.32 -0.91
CA ALA A 134 3.77 -16.79 -1.48
C ALA A 134 3.69 -17.14 -2.98
N GLU A 135 4.79 -17.03 -3.71
CA GLU A 135 4.88 -17.41 -5.12
C GLU A 135 4.64 -18.92 -5.30
N ALA A 136 5.32 -19.76 -4.53
CA ALA A 136 5.11 -21.21 -4.56
C ALA A 136 3.67 -21.60 -4.15
N THR A 137 3.03 -20.82 -3.30
CA THR A 137 1.61 -21.04 -2.95
C THR A 137 0.70 -20.65 -4.10
N ALA A 138 0.96 -19.54 -4.77
CA ALA A 138 0.20 -19.11 -5.95
C ALA A 138 0.34 -20.14 -7.09
N GLU A 139 1.54 -20.61 -7.37
CA GLU A 139 1.79 -21.66 -8.37
C GLU A 139 1.00 -22.94 -8.11
N ARG A 140 0.89 -23.38 -6.85
CA ARG A 140 0.09 -24.57 -6.47
C ARG A 140 -1.42 -24.37 -6.63
N LEU A 141 -1.89 -23.11 -6.57
CA LEU A 141 -3.31 -22.78 -6.71
C LEU A 141 -3.73 -22.58 -8.17
N LEU A 142 -2.76 -22.34 -9.05
CA LEU A 142 -3.00 -22.12 -10.47
C LEU A 142 -2.92 -23.47 -11.23
N PRO A 143 -3.78 -23.69 -12.24
CA PRO A 143 -3.66 -24.85 -13.10
C PRO A 143 -2.30 -24.87 -13.83
N ALA A 144 -1.66 -26.03 -13.86
CA ALA A 144 -0.35 -26.21 -14.53
C ALA A 144 -0.48 -26.56 -16.02
N ASP A 145 -1.68 -26.45 -16.60
CA ASP A 145 -2.01 -26.88 -17.96
C ASP A 145 -1.68 -25.85 -19.05
N GLY A 146 -1.13 -24.67 -18.66
CA GLY A 146 -0.78 -23.59 -19.59
C GLY A 146 -1.97 -22.90 -20.24
N GLN A 147 -3.19 -23.21 -19.84
CA GLN A 147 -4.39 -22.55 -20.37
C GLN A 147 -4.55 -21.12 -19.85
N PRO A 148 -5.16 -20.21 -20.62
CA PRO A 148 -5.51 -18.88 -20.14
C PRO A 148 -6.37 -18.93 -18.89
N ILE A 149 -6.06 -18.11 -17.90
CA ILE A 149 -6.75 -18.07 -16.62
C ILE A 149 -7.63 -16.81 -16.54
N LEU A 150 -8.93 -17.01 -16.37
CA LEU A 150 -9.87 -15.93 -16.09
C LEU A 150 -10.05 -15.77 -14.58
N ALA A 151 -9.49 -14.70 -14.03
CA ALA A 151 -9.67 -14.36 -12.61
C ALA A 151 -10.84 -13.39 -12.41
N LEU A 152 -11.82 -13.77 -11.59
CA LEU A 152 -12.98 -12.95 -11.26
C LEU A 152 -12.98 -12.55 -9.80
N GLY A 153 -13.24 -11.25 -9.52
CA GLY A 153 -13.40 -10.69 -8.18
C GLY A 153 -14.86 -10.30 -7.90
N PRO A 154 -15.77 -11.25 -7.60
CA PRO A 154 -17.22 -10.98 -7.57
C PRO A 154 -17.69 -10.28 -6.30
N THR A 155 -16.83 -10.11 -5.28
CA THR A 155 -17.23 -9.58 -3.99
C THR A 155 -16.69 -8.18 -3.73
N ALA A 156 -17.43 -7.38 -2.95
CA ALA A 156 -17.01 -6.12 -2.41
C ALA A 156 -17.51 -5.97 -0.96
N ASN A 157 -16.85 -5.12 -0.19
CA ASN A 157 -17.24 -4.82 1.19
C ASN A 157 -18.46 -3.91 1.31
N TRP A 158 -19.07 -3.51 0.21
CA TRP A 158 -20.26 -2.65 0.17
C TRP A 158 -21.14 -3.07 -1.02
N THR A 159 -22.39 -3.38 -0.73
CA THR A 159 -23.38 -3.90 -1.70
C THR A 159 -23.51 -3.05 -2.97
N ALA A 160 -23.47 -1.71 -2.84
CA ALA A 160 -23.55 -0.82 -4.01
C ALA A 160 -22.32 -0.90 -4.96
N LYS A 161 -21.24 -1.56 -4.56
CA LYS A 161 -20.07 -1.86 -5.40
C LYS A 161 -20.06 -3.30 -5.91
N THR A 162 -21.05 -4.10 -5.52
CA THR A 162 -21.14 -5.50 -5.90
C THR A 162 -21.99 -5.61 -7.18
N TRP A 163 -21.41 -6.16 -8.22
CA TRP A 163 -22.17 -6.50 -9.43
C TRP A 163 -22.98 -7.79 -9.18
N ARG A 164 -24.10 -7.98 -9.87
CA ARG A 164 -24.94 -9.17 -9.67
C ARG A 164 -24.19 -10.43 -10.11
N GLY A 165 -24.37 -11.54 -9.37
CA GLY A 165 -23.69 -12.80 -9.65
C GLY A 165 -23.96 -13.33 -11.06
N GLU A 166 -25.20 -13.20 -11.54
CA GLU A 166 -25.61 -13.61 -12.89
C GLU A 166 -24.81 -12.92 -13.98
N ASN A 167 -24.43 -11.66 -13.77
CA ASN A 167 -23.64 -10.90 -14.74
C ASN A 167 -22.19 -11.42 -14.80
N PHE A 168 -21.60 -11.86 -13.65
CA PHE A 168 -20.29 -12.52 -13.66
C PHE A 168 -20.33 -13.85 -14.38
N VAL A 169 -21.41 -14.63 -14.21
CA VAL A 169 -21.60 -15.90 -14.93
C VAL A 169 -21.69 -15.66 -16.44
N GLU A 170 -22.48 -14.66 -16.85
CA GLU A 170 -22.62 -14.31 -18.26
C GLU A 170 -21.32 -13.79 -18.87
N LEU A 171 -20.57 -12.95 -18.12
CA LEU A 171 -19.25 -12.50 -18.53
C LEU A 171 -18.28 -13.66 -18.71
N ALA A 172 -18.23 -14.58 -17.73
CA ALA A 172 -17.39 -15.76 -17.82
C ALA A 172 -17.71 -16.60 -19.06
N LYS A 173 -19.00 -16.88 -19.32
CA LYS A 173 -19.43 -17.61 -20.52
C LYS A 173 -18.98 -16.95 -21.82
N ARG A 174 -19.10 -15.61 -21.92
CA ARG A 174 -18.67 -14.87 -23.11
C ARG A 174 -17.18 -14.92 -23.33
N LEU A 175 -16.39 -14.76 -22.26
CA LEU A 175 -14.93 -14.75 -22.34
C LEU A 175 -14.34 -16.14 -22.56
N THR A 176 -15.01 -17.22 -22.11
CA THR A 176 -14.54 -18.60 -22.29
C THR A 176 -15.17 -19.33 -23.48
N ALA A 177 -16.05 -18.66 -24.23
CA ALA A 177 -16.58 -19.21 -25.47
C ALA A 177 -15.50 -19.27 -26.56
N PRO A 178 -15.60 -20.18 -27.55
CA PRO A 178 -14.70 -20.22 -28.69
C PRO A 178 -14.59 -18.85 -29.37
N GLY A 179 -13.42 -18.27 -29.45
CA GLY A 179 -13.17 -16.92 -29.96
C GLY A 179 -13.38 -15.78 -28.95
N GLY A 180 -13.57 -16.07 -27.65
CA GLY A 180 -13.81 -15.08 -26.63
C GLY A 180 -12.55 -14.47 -25.99
N LEU A 181 -11.43 -15.20 -25.90
CA LEU A 181 -10.09 -14.76 -25.46
C LEU A 181 -9.03 -15.40 -26.32
#